data_3e7c5c502c61091a8e93551e4dcbf05a
#
_entry.id   3e7c5c502c61091a8e93551e4dcbf05a
#
_cell.length_a   1.000
_cell.length_b   1.000
_cell.length_c   1.000
_cell.angle_alpha   90.00
_cell.angle_beta   90.00
_cell.angle_gamma   90.00
#
_symmetry.space_group_name_H-M   'P 1'
#
loop_
_entity.id
_entity.type
_entity.pdbx_description
1 polymer ?
#
loop_
_entity_poly.entity_id
_entity_poly.type
_entity_poly.pdbx_seq_one_letter_code
_entity_poly.pdbx_strand_id
1 'polypeptide(L)'
;IPELQHFLESARTYLSEKKICRDLLSLKRKELAFILGYFYSDYDLASLVHPLSKYASSFECFVYQNYKKVKTVEEFAKLGGYSQTTFRRIFDHVFHEPVYEWMLSRRKEEIIYELQNTEATISEICYKFGFESLPHFSNFCKKSFGTSPRSIRLKRSSE
;
A
#
# COMPACT_ATOMS: atom_id res chain seq x y z
N ILE A 1 8.93 21.91 -17.54
CA ILE A 1 10.39 21.94 -17.39
C ILE A 1 10.96 20.58 -17.77
N PRO A 2 12.16 20.53 -18.40
CA PRO A 2 12.78 19.28 -18.88
C PRO A 2 12.94 18.22 -17.78
N GLU A 3 13.32 18.63 -16.58
CA GLU A 3 13.56 17.75 -15.43
C GLU A 3 12.30 16.95 -15.04
N LEU A 4 11.15 17.60 -15.00
CA LEU A 4 9.89 16.92 -14.71
C LEU A 4 9.48 15.96 -15.83
N GLN A 5 9.75 16.31 -17.08
CA GLN A 5 9.49 15.43 -18.23
C GLN A 5 10.35 14.17 -18.15
N HIS A 6 11.66 14.30 -17.92
CA HIS A 6 12.56 13.16 -17.73
C HIS A 6 12.15 12.27 -16.55
N PHE A 7 11.73 12.91 -15.43
CA PHE A 7 11.19 12.16 -14.29
C PHE A 7 9.96 11.34 -14.69
N LEU A 8 9.00 11.95 -15.39
CA LEU A 8 7.76 11.26 -15.80
C LEU A 8 8.03 10.12 -16.79
N GLU A 9 8.93 10.31 -17.75
CA GLU A 9 9.33 9.28 -18.71
C GLU A 9 10.01 8.09 -18.00
N SER A 10 10.95 8.36 -17.10
CA SER A 10 11.61 7.29 -16.33
C SER A 10 10.64 6.58 -15.40
N ALA A 11 9.76 7.30 -14.73
CA ALA A 11 8.73 6.70 -13.88
C ALA A 11 7.77 5.81 -14.69
N ARG A 12 7.35 6.27 -15.88
CA ARG A 12 6.51 5.49 -16.81
C ARG A 12 7.19 4.20 -17.23
N THR A 13 8.48 4.24 -17.56
CA THR A 13 9.27 3.06 -17.95
C THR A 13 9.28 2.02 -16.82
N TYR A 14 9.58 2.42 -15.59
CA TYR A 14 9.60 1.49 -14.45
C TYR A 14 8.22 0.91 -14.13
N LEU A 15 7.15 1.71 -14.27
CA LEU A 15 5.78 1.24 -14.08
C LEU A 15 5.37 0.20 -15.13
N SER A 16 5.80 0.37 -16.39
CA SER A 16 5.48 -0.55 -17.49
C SER A 16 6.18 -1.90 -17.36
N GLU A 17 7.41 -1.92 -16.84
CA GLU A 17 8.20 -3.15 -16.69
C GLU A 17 7.78 -4.02 -15.49
N LYS A 18 6.85 -3.57 -14.64
CA LYS A 18 6.40 -4.25 -13.41
C LYS A 18 7.52 -4.61 -12.41
N LYS A 19 8.71 -4.04 -12.56
CA LYS A 19 9.89 -4.24 -11.71
C LYS A 19 10.05 -3.11 -10.70
N ILE A 20 9.02 -2.89 -9.87
CA ILE A 20 9.05 -1.80 -8.90
C ILE A 20 9.39 -2.36 -7.52
N CYS A 21 10.57 -2.01 -7.00
CA CYS A 21 10.93 -2.26 -5.61
C CYS A 21 10.69 -1.01 -4.73
N ARG A 22 10.63 -1.19 -3.41
CA ARG A 22 10.43 -0.07 -2.45
C ARG A 22 11.54 0.97 -2.51
N ASP A 23 12.76 0.53 -2.74
CA ASP A 23 13.92 1.44 -2.79
C ASP A 23 13.84 2.35 -4.00
N LEU A 24 13.44 1.81 -5.16
CA LEU A 24 13.20 2.60 -6.36
C LEU A 24 12.08 3.62 -6.16
N LEU A 25 10.98 3.20 -5.53
CA LEU A 25 9.88 4.13 -5.19
C LEU A 25 10.33 5.21 -4.22
N SER A 26 11.14 4.86 -3.23
CA SER A 26 11.69 5.83 -2.27
C SER A 26 12.60 6.84 -2.96
N LEU A 27 13.48 6.38 -3.86
CA LEU A 27 14.35 7.25 -4.66
C LEU A 27 13.52 8.18 -5.56
N LYS A 28 12.53 7.65 -6.27
CA LYS A 28 11.66 8.44 -7.14
C LYS A 28 10.83 9.48 -6.38
N ARG A 29 10.39 9.17 -5.16
CA ARG A 29 9.72 10.16 -4.29
C ARG A 29 10.66 11.29 -3.89
N LYS A 30 11.91 10.99 -3.55
CA LYS A 30 12.92 12.00 -3.20
C LYS A 30 13.29 12.85 -4.41
N GLU A 31 13.47 12.24 -5.57
CA GLU A 31 13.74 12.94 -6.84
C GLU A 31 12.59 13.91 -7.18
N LEU A 32 11.36 13.46 -7.11
CA LEU A 32 10.19 14.31 -7.34
C LEU A 32 10.12 15.47 -6.34
N ALA A 33 10.33 15.20 -5.05
CA ALA A 33 10.32 16.24 -4.01
C ALA A 33 11.41 17.29 -4.27
N PHE A 34 12.60 16.87 -4.70
CA PHE A 34 13.69 17.76 -5.06
C PHE A 34 13.33 18.63 -6.29
N ILE A 35 12.82 18.00 -7.37
CA ILE A 35 12.40 18.73 -8.59
C ILE A 35 11.31 19.75 -8.25
N LEU A 36 10.31 19.37 -7.50
CA LEU A 36 9.22 20.26 -7.11
C LEU A 36 9.72 21.42 -6.22
N GLY A 37 10.53 21.12 -5.20
CA GLY A 37 11.03 22.14 -4.28
C GLY A 37 12.09 23.07 -4.85
N TYR A 38 12.82 22.67 -5.90
CA TYR A 38 13.89 23.48 -6.49
C TYR A 38 13.43 24.33 -7.70
N PHE A 39 12.55 23.77 -8.54
CA PHE A 39 12.17 24.38 -9.82
C PHE A 39 10.78 25.07 -9.82
N TYR A 40 9.98 24.87 -8.77
CA TYR A 40 8.65 25.47 -8.69
C TYR A 40 8.51 26.37 -7.48
N SER A 41 7.84 27.52 -7.67
CA SER A 41 7.48 28.40 -6.57
C SER A 41 6.34 27.81 -5.72
N ASP A 42 6.17 28.32 -4.50
CA ASP A 42 5.04 27.93 -3.64
C ASP A 42 3.69 28.16 -4.31
N TYR A 43 3.58 29.19 -5.16
CA TYR A 43 2.37 29.51 -5.94
C TYR A 43 2.11 28.43 -7.00
N ASP A 44 3.15 28.02 -7.75
CA ASP A 44 3.04 26.98 -8.76
C ASP A 44 2.66 25.64 -8.12
N LEU A 45 3.30 25.32 -7.00
CA LEU A 45 2.99 24.12 -6.21
C LEU A 45 1.55 24.15 -5.69
N ALA A 46 1.07 25.27 -5.17
CA ALA A 46 -0.28 25.42 -4.70
C ALA A 46 -1.30 25.20 -5.86
N SER A 47 -1.03 25.71 -7.04
CA SER A 47 -1.88 25.51 -8.21
C SER A 47 -1.89 24.07 -8.73
N LEU A 48 -0.76 23.38 -8.67
CA LEU A 48 -0.62 21.95 -8.98
C LEU A 48 -1.36 21.05 -7.98
N VAL A 49 -1.29 21.39 -6.69
CA VAL A 49 -1.89 20.60 -5.61
C VAL A 49 -3.38 20.89 -5.43
N HIS A 50 -3.87 22.07 -5.86
CA HIS A 50 -5.28 22.43 -5.70
C HIS A 50 -6.28 21.41 -6.27
N PRO A 51 -6.09 20.82 -7.47
CA PRO A 51 -6.93 19.71 -7.93
C PRO A 51 -6.81 18.44 -7.09
N LEU A 52 -5.62 18.18 -6.52
CA LEU A 52 -5.35 17.04 -5.67
C LEU A 52 -5.92 17.22 -4.25
N SER A 53 -6.20 18.44 -3.80
CA SER A 53 -6.81 18.70 -2.50
C SER A 53 -8.20 18.09 -2.38
N LYS A 54 -8.96 18.06 -3.47
CA LYS A 54 -10.27 17.37 -3.53
C LYS A 54 -10.10 15.86 -3.39
N TYR A 55 -9.04 15.28 -3.97
CA TYR A 55 -8.71 13.87 -3.82
C TYR A 55 -8.22 13.57 -2.40
N ALA A 56 -7.37 14.43 -1.84
CA ALA A 56 -6.85 14.27 -0.47
C ALA A 56 -7.94 14.32 0.62
N SER A 57 -9.07 14.98 0.34
CA SER A 57 -10.26 14.98 1.19
C SER A 57 -11.26 13.86 0.84
N SER A 58 -10.95 13.01 -0.13
CA SER A 58 -11.83 11.93 -0.55
C SER A 58 -11.84 10.77 0.45
N PHE A 59 -12.91 10.01 0.45
CA PHE A 59 -13.04 8.78 1.22
C PHE A 59 -11.93 7.77 0.86
N GLU A 60 -11.55 7.69 -0.40
CA GLU A 60 -10.46 6.83 -0.88
C GLU A 60 -9.13 7.18 -0.22
N CYS A 61 -8.77 8.46 -0.18
CA CYS A 61 -7.56 8.92 0.46
C CYS A 61 -7.55 8.58 1.95
N PHE A 62 -8.67 8.80 2.64
CA PHE A 62 -8.84 8.38 4.04
C PHE A 62 -8.58 6.88 4.20
N VAL A 63 -9.14 6.04 3.33
CA VAL A 63 -8.96 4.58 3.38
C VAL A 63 -7.48 4.21 3.20
N TYR A 64 -6.82 4.70 2.15
CA TYR A 64 -5.41 4.37 1.88
C TYR A 64 -4.43 4.86 2.96
N GLN A 65 -4.72 5.98 3.61
CA GLN A 65 -3.89 6.51 4.70
C GLN A 65 -4.03 5.75 6.02
N ASN A 66 -5.15 5.07 6.22
CA ASN A 66 -5.51 4.56 7.54
C ASN A 66 -5.71 3.04 7.63
N TYR A 67 -5.83 2.30 6.51
CA TYR A 67 -6.12 0.86 6.55
C TYR A 67 -5.09 0.04 7.34
N LYS A 68 -3.83 0.47 7.40
CA LYS A 68 -2.77 -0.20 8.19
C LYS A 68 -2.86 0.03 9.69
N LYS A 69 -3.62 1.04 10.11
CA LYS A 69 -3.74 1.44 11.52
C LYS A 69 -4.87 0.71 12.24
N VAL A 70 -5.71 0.00 11.50
CA VAL A 70 -6.93 -0.65 12.00
C VAL A 70 -6.89 -2.15 11.71
N LYS A 71 -7.52 -2.92 12.59
CA LYS A 71 -7.59 -4.39 12.45
C LYS A 71 -8.99 -4.86 12.06
N THR A 72 -10.00 -4.06 12.36
CA THR A 72 -11.40 -4.41 12.14
C THR A 72 -12.13 -3.34 11.35
N VAL A 73 -13.22 -3.74 10.69
CA VAL A 73 -14.10 -2.80 9.96
C VAL A 73 -14.74 -1.78 10.93
N GLU A 74 -15.00 -2.20 12.16
CA GLU A 74 -15.56 -1.32 13.21
C GLU A 74 -14.57 -0.21 13.59
N GLU A 75 -13.31 -0.57 13.86
CA GLU A 75 -12.24 0.41 14.11
C GLU A 75 -12.07 1.37 12.95
N PHE A 76 -12.17 0.85 11.72
CA PHE A 76 -12.02 1.67 10.52
C PHE A 76 -13.15 2.67 10.35
N ALA A 77 -14.39 2.24 10.54
CA ALA A 77 -15.55 3.11 10.51
C ALA A 77 -15.46 4.20 11.61
N LYS A 78 -15.11 3.80 12.84
CA LYS A 78 -14.94 4.71 13.98
C LYS A 78 -13.85 5.75 13.72
N LEU A 79 -12.72 5.36 13.14
CA LEU A 79 -11.63 6.27 12.82
C LEU A 79 -12.07 7.34 11.79
N GLY A 80 -12.96 7.00 10.87
CA GLY A 80 -13.51 7.91 9.87
C GLY A 80 -14.74 8.70 10.34
N GLY A 81 -15.18 8.50 11.60
CA GLY A 81 -16.38 9.17 12.13
C GLY A 81 -17.70 8.61 11.57
N TYR A 82 -17.70 7.40 11.04
CA TYR A 82 -18.88 6.76 10.44
C TYR A 82 -19.46 5.67 11.35
N SER A 83 -20.78 5.44 11.22
CA SER A 83 -21.35 4.17 11.68
C SER A 83 -20.83 3.03 10.78
N GLN A 84 -20.74 1.81 11.32
CA GLN A 84 -20.24 0.66 10.55
C GLN A 84 -21.09 0.40 9.29
N THR A 85 -22.40 0.58 9.38
CA THR A 85 -23.31 0.43 8.24
C THR A 85 -23.07 1.48 7.15
N THR A 86 -22.92 2.75 7.55
CA THR A 86 -22.63 3.84 6.62
C THR A 86 -21.28 3.65 5.95
N PHE A 87 -20.26 3.27 6.73
CA PHE A 87 -18.91 3.04 6.22
C PHE A 87 -18.90 1.93 5.15
N ARG A 88 -19.53 0.78 5.43
CA ARG A 88 -19.63 -0.32 4.46
C ARG A 88 -20.31 0.10 3.18
N ARG A 89 -21.41 0.84 3.26
CA ARG A 89 -22.15 1.33 2.09
C ARG A 89 -21.32 2.28 1.22
N ILE A 90 -20.61 3.24 1.85
CA ILE A 90 -19.74 4.17 1.12
C ILE A 90 -18.57 3.41 0.51
N PHE A 91 -17.98 2.49 1.27
CA PHE A 91 -16.85 1.69 0.82
C PHE A 91 -17.19 0.85 -0.40
N ASP A 92 -18.29 0.11 -0.36
CA ASP A 92 -18.78 -0.71 -1.47
C ASP A 92 -19.06 0.14 -2.72
N HIS A 93 -19.63 1.33 -2.54
CA HIS A 93 -19.86 2.26 -3.65
C HIS A 93 -18.54 2.76 -4.28
N VAL A 94 -17.51 3.01 -3.50
CA VAL A 94 -16.24 3.62 -3.95
C VAL A 94 -15.26 2.56 -4.47
N PHE A 95 -15.16 1.42 -3.78
CA PHE A 95 -14.18 0.36 -4.08
C PHE A 95 -14.78 -0.82 -4.84
N HIS A 96 -16.10 -0.90 -4.96
CA HIS A 96 -16.86 -1.97 -5.62
C HIS A 96 -16.58 -3.37 -5.05
N GLU A 97 -16.17 -3.43 -3.78
CA GLU A 97 -15.93 -4.67 -3.04
C GLU A 97 -16.14 -4.47 -1.53
N PRO A 98 -16.47 -5.53 -0.78
CA PRO A 98 -16.66 -5.44 0.67
C PRO A 98 -15.38 -5.04 1.39
N VAL A 99 -15.50 -4.16 2.42
CA VAL A 99 -14.37 -3.66 3.23
C VAL A 99 -13.46 -4.77 3.73
N TYR A 100 -14.06 -5.85 4.27
CA TYR A 100 -13.29 -6.96 4.83
C TYR A 100 -12.44 -7.67 3.78
N GLU A 101 -12.99 -7.94 2.61
CA GLU A 101 -12.29 -8.62 1.51
C GLU A 101 -11.15 -7.74 1.00
N TRP A 102 -11.40 -6.45 0.84
CA TRP A 102 -10.38 -5.48 0.47
C TRP A 102 -9.23 -5.43 1.49
N MET A 103 -9.54 -5.30 2.78
CA MET A 103 -8.52 -5.30 3.84
C MET A 103 -7.71 -6.61 3.86
N LEU A 104 -8.39 -7.74 3.66
CA LEU A 104 -7.75 -9.05 3.60
C LEU A 104 -6.82 -9.15 2.38
N SER A 105 -7.22 -8.64 1.23
CA SER A 105 -6.41 -8.59 0.01
C SER A 105 -5.14 -7.77 0.23
N ARG A 106 -5.26 -6.56 0.77
CA ARG A 106 -4.10 -5.71 1.11
C ARG A 106 -3.15 -6.39 2.09
N ARG A 107 -3.70 -7.03 3.13
CA ARG A 107 -2.90 -7.79 4.10
C ARG A 107 -2.15 -8.96 3.44
N LYS A 108 -2.78 -9.67 2.52
CA LYS A 108 -2.14 -10.76 1.76
C LYS A 108 -0.97 -10.23 0.91
N GLU A 109 -1.16 -9.14 0.18
CA GLU A 109 -0.11 -8.49 -0.62
C GLU A 109 1.09 -8.07 0.25
N GLU A 110 0.83 -7.48 1.41
CA GLU A 110 1.89 -7.09 2.34
C GLU A 110 2.66 -8.28 2.92
N ILE A 111 1.96 -9.37 3.26
CA ILE A 111 2.60 -10.60 3.75
C ILE A 111 3.52 -11.19 2.68
N ILE A 112 3.06 -11.30 1.43
CA ILE A 112 3.91 -11.76 0.33
C ILE A 112 5.12 -10.86 0.18
N TYR A 113 4.89 -9.54 0.15
CA TYR A 113 5.96 -8.57 0.02
C TYR A 113 7.02 -8.73 1.13
N GLU A 114 6.61 -8.82 2.40
CA GLU A 114 7.53 -8.99 3.53
C GLU A 114 8.30 -10.32 3.43
N LEU A 115 7.62 -11.40 3.06
CA LEU A 115 8.26 -12.70 2.89
C LEU A 115 9.31 -12.69 1.78
N GLN A 116 9.06 -11.97 0.69
CA GLN A 116 9.93 -11.96 -0.48
C GLN A 116 11.02 -10.88 -0.46
N ASN A 117 10.80 -9.75 0.23
CA ASN A 117 11.63 -8.56 0.05
C ASN A 117 12.32 -8.08 1.31
N THR A 118 12.16 -8.75 2.45
CA THR A 118 12.81 -8.35 3.70
C THR A 118 13.64 -9.47 4.31
N GLU A 119 14.60 -9.08 5.15
CA GLU A 119 15.42 -10.02 5.94
C GLU A 119 14.73 -10.44 7.27
N ALA A 120 13.52 -9.90 7.55
CA ALA A 120 12.76 -10.27 8.74
C ALA A 120 12.49 -11.77 8.77
N THR A 121 12.63 -12.40 9.92
CA THR A 121 12.34 -13.83 10.10
C THR A 121 10.85 -14.12 9.89
N ILE A 122 10.51 -15.37 9.56
CA ILE A 122 9.11 -15.79 9.42
C ILE A 122 8.35 -15.57 10.73
N SER A 123 9.01 -15.71 11.87
CA SER A 123 8.42 -15.44 13.19
C SER A 123 8.09 -13.96 13.38
N GLU A 124 9.02 -13.07 13.04
CA GLU A 124 8.80 -11.62 13.12
C GLU A 124 7.63 -11.18 12.21
N ILE A 125 7.58 -11.69 10.98
CA ILE A 125 6.46 -11.42 10.06
C ILE A 125 5.14 -11.96 10.64
N CYS A 126 5.13 -13.18 11.16
CA CYS A 126 3.97 -13.78 11.81
C CYS A 126 3.38 -12.85 12.89
N TYR A 127 4.21 -12.41 13.83
CA TYR A 127 3.77 -11.53 14.92
C TYR A 127 3.46 -10.09 14.45
N LYS A 128 4.22 -9.56 13.50
CA LYS A 128 3.95 -8.26 12.87
C LYS A 128 2.53 -8.17 12.30
N PHE A 129 2.09 -9.25 11.66
CA PHE A 129 0.74 -9.34 11.12
C PHE A 129 -0.31 -9.85 12.13
N GLY A 130 0.04 -9.93 13.42
CA GLY A 130 -0.87 -10.25 14.51
C GLY A 130 -1.37 -11.70 14.51
N PHE A 131 -0.58 -12.63 14.00
CA PHE A 131 -0.86 -14.06 14.17
C PHE A 131 -0.32 -14.53 15.52
N GLU A 132 -1.11 -15.31 16.24
CA GLU A 132 -0.76 -15.81 17.56
C GLU A 132 0.33 -16.88 17.54
N SER A 133 0.46 -17.60 16.42
CA SER A 133 1.42 -18.69 16.30
C SER A 133 1.86 -18.95 14.85
N LEU A 134 3.07 -19.50 14.70
CA LEU A 134 3.61 -19.93 13.41
C LEU A 134 2.74 -20.98 12.69
N PRO A 135 2.16 -21.99 13.37
CA PRO A 135 1.22 -22.91 12.72
C PRO A 135 0.00 -22.20 12.13
N HIS A 136 -0.60 -21.26 12.86
CA HIS A 136 -1.74 -20.47 12.37
C HIS A 136 -1.35 -19.64 11.15
N PHE A 137 -0.21 -18.94 11.20
CA PHE A 137 0.33 -18.20 10.05
C PHE A 137 0.64 -19.10 8.86
N SER A 138 1.24 -20.26 9.08
CA SER A 138 1.53 -21.22 8.01
C SER A 138 0.27 -21.75 7.33
N ASN A 139 -0.77 -22.04 8.10
CA ASN A 139 -2.07 -22.46 7.57
C ASN A 139 -2.75 -21.34 6.77
N PHE A 140 -2.68 -20.09 7.26
CA PHE A 140 -3.15 -18.94 6.52
C PHE A 140 -2.43 -18.80 5.17
N CYS A 141 -1.10 -18.91 5.15
CA CYS A 141 -0.32 -18.82 3.91
C CYS A 141 -0.69 -19.94 2.93
N LYS A 142 -0.83 -21.18 3.40
CA LYS A 142 -1.25 -22.31 2.55
C LYS A 142 -2.64 -22.08 1.94
N LYS A 143 -3.61 -21.59 2.74
CA LYS A 143 -4.96 -21.29 2.25
C LYS A 143 -4.99 -20.10 1.28
N SER A 144 -4.21 -19.07 1.54
CA SER A 144 -4.24 -17.82 0.78
C SER A 144 -3.37 -17.83 -0.46
N PHE A 145 -2.24 -18.55 -0.43
CA PHE A 145 -1.20 -18.52 -1.47
C PHE A 145 -0.87 -19.90 -2.03
N GLY A 146 -1.53 -20.96 -1.55
CA GLY A 146 -1.29 -22.33 -1.98
C GLY A 146 0.02 -22.95 -1.46
N THR A 147 0.83 -22.22 -0.67
CA THR A 147 2.14 -22.69 -0.26
C THR A 147 2.57 -22.15 1.11
N SER A 148 3.63 -22.71 1.70
CA SER A 148 4.12 -22.30 3.03
C SER A 148 4.88 -20.96 2.97
N PRO A 149 4.97 -20.22 4.10
CA PRO A 149 5.78 -19.00 4.19
C PRO A 149 7.24 -19.21 3.77
N ARG A 150 7.81 -20.36 4.16
CA ARG A 150 9.19 -20.73 3.80
C ARG A 150 9.35 -20.90 2.28
N SER A 151 8.39 -21.57 1.63
CA SER A 151 8.42 -21.75 0.18
C SER A 151 8.24 -20.43 -0.58
N ILE A 152 7.43 -19.50 -0.06
CA ILE A 152 7.28 -18.16 -0.66
C ILE A 152 8.63 -17.43 -0.61
N ARG A 153 9.32 -17.49 0.52
CA ARG A 153 10.64 -16.86 0.69
C ARG A 153 11.71 -17.42 -0.24
N LEU A 154 11.74 -18.75 -0.42
CA LEU A 154 12.74 -19.40 -1.27
C LEU A 154 12.59 -19.05 -2.75
N LYS A 155 11.40 -18.73 -3.24
CA LYS A 155 11.17 -18.28 -4.61
C LYS A 155 11.89 -16.96 -4.95
N ARG A 156 12.22 -16.14 -3.95
CA ARG A 156 13.06 -14.94 -4.10
C ARG A 156 14.47 -15.27 -4.59
N SER A 157 15.03 -16.41 -4.16
CA SER A 157 16.44 -16.79 -4.43
C SER A 157 16.64 -17.41 -5.82
N SER A 158 15.58 -17.54 -6.61
CA SER A 158 15.58 -18.24 -7.90
C SER A 158 15.32 -17.31 -9.11
N GLU A 159 15.13 -16.00 -8.89
CA GLU A 159 15.03 -14.93 -9.89
C GLU A 159 16.20 -13.95 -9.76
#